data_88171dce2c3d22d05dd2e945535b8393
#
_entry.id   88171dce2c3d22d05dd2e945535b8393
#
_cell.length_a   1.000
_cell.length_b   1.000
_cell.length_c   1.000
_cell.angle_alpha   90.00
_cell.angle_beta   90.00
_cell.angle_gamma   90.00
#
_symmetry.space_group_name_H-M   'P 1'
#
loop_
_entity.id
_entity.type
_entity.pdbx_description
1 polymer ?
#
loop_
_entity_poly.entity_id
_entity_poly.type
_entity_poly.pdbx_seq_one_letter_code
_entity_poly.pdbx_strand_id
1 'polypeptide(L)'
;QGRSLSRTNMNIVALFTSQLGALSSANRTKAYTDLSSIADDFGTTSAVYQHASVLFSGTKNPCNSGGYLVVAYWRAVTETVSAKAGYLKGIQLSESVIVNTLQSVSDGSFKVTIDGAEQTVTGLDFRTIDELSDVVDLINDEITGATASINDQRIIITSDTTGIASEVSLLTANTSGTFIGVILGLSIGTGAVAFDGLASGTLTAESKVDSVTEALKEEPFK
;
A
#
# COMPACT_ATOMS: atom_id res chain seq x y z
N GLN A 1 8.02 -24.45 -41.96
CA GLN A 1 8.00 -23.15 -41.27
C GLN A 1 8.51 -23.40 -39.83
N GLY A 2 9.81 -23.03 -39.63
CA GLY A 2 10.42 -23.12 -38.29
C GLY A 2 9.75 -22.15 -37.33
N ARG A 3 9.15 -22.65 -36.25
CA ARG A 3 8.74 -21.83 -35.13
C ARG A 3 10.00 -21.17 -34.55
N SER A 4 10.07 -19.84 -34.66
CA SER A 4 11.03 -19.06 -33.89
C SER A 4 10.70 -19.28 -32.41
N LEU A 5 11.52 -20.07 -31.73
CA LEU A 5 11.48 -20.15 -30.28
C LEU A 5 11.82 -18.75 -29.77
N SER A 6 10.92 -18.12 -29.05
CA SER A 6 11.21 -16.92 -28.30
C SER A 6 12.49 -17.19 -27.48
N ARG A 7 13.56 -16.42 -27.73
CA ARG A 7 14.77 -16.52 -26.91
C ARG A 7 14.40 -16.05 -25.51
N THR A 8 14.24 -17.00 -24.59
CA THR A 8 14.18 -16.68 -23.16
C THR A 8 15.48 -15.94 -22.83
N ASN A 9 15.35 -14.77 -22.22
CA ASN A 9 16.52 -13.99 -21.78
C ASN A 9 17.27 -14.78 -20.71
N MET A 10 18.38 -15.42 -21.06
CA MET A 10 19.19 -16.24 -20.15
C MET A 10 20.21 -15.40 -19.35
N ASN A 11 20.16 -14.07 -19.45
CA ASN A 11 21.08 -13.16 -18.77
C ASN A 11 20.51 -12.66 -17.43
N ILE A 12 19.67 -13.45 -16.77
CA ILE A 12 19.14 -13.15 -15.45
C ILE A 12 19.98 -13.91 -14.42
N VAL A 13 20.51 -13.18 -13.44
CA VAL A 13 21.21 -13.75 -12.29
C VAL A 13 20.36 -13.52 -11.05
N ALA A 14 20.14 -14.54 -10.24
CA ALA A 14 19.42 -14.43 -8.98
C ALA A 14 20.39 -14.47 -7.79
N LEU A 15 20.26 -13.52 -6.87
CA LEU A 15 20.95 -13.47 -5.59
C LEU A 15 19.94 -13.61 -4.45
N PHE A 16 20.02 -14.67 -3.68
CA PHE A 16 19.17 -14.90 -2.53
C PHE A 16 19.80 -14.32 -1.26
N THR A 17 19.02 -13.58 -0.49
CA THR A 17 19.46 -12.92 0.74
C THR A 17 18.42 -13.05 1.85
N SER A 18 18.87 -13.13 3.10
CA SER A 18 18.02 -12.96 4.29
C SER A 18 17.97 -11.52 4.79
N GLN A 19 18.64 -10.58 4.10
CA GLN A 19 18.56 -9.15 4.39
C GLN A 19 17.33 -8.57 3.72
N LEU A 20 16.50 -7.85 4.46
CA LEU A 20 15.28 -7.26 3.93
C LEU A 20 15.58 -6.11 2.97
N GLY A 21 16.37 -5.11 3.38
CA GLY A 21 16.58 -3.90 2.58
C GLY A 21 15.25 -3.31 2.11
N ALA A 22 15.08 -3.19 0.80
CA ALA A 22 13.83 -2.80 0.17
C ALA A 22 12.86 -3.96 -0.08
N LEU A 23 13.21 -5.20 0.30
CA LEU A 23 12.39 -6.41 0.15
C LEU A 23 11.57 -6.67 1.41
N SER A 24 10.54 -7.49 1.27
CA SER A 24 9.69 -7.93 2.38
C SER A 24 9.18 -9.35 2.12
N SER A 25 8.53 -9.95 3.10
CA SER A 25 7.85 -11.24 2.91
C SER A 25 6.70 -11.19 1.89
N ALA A 26 6.16 -9.99 1.61
CA ALA A 26 5.10 -9.77 0.63
C ALA A 26 5.65 -9.42 -0.76
N ASN A 27 6.79 -8.70 -0.82
CA ASN A 27 7.47 -8.32 -2.06
C ASN A 27 8.88 -8.88 -2.01
N ARG A 28 9.04 -10.12 -2.45
CA ARG A 28 10.25 -10.91 -2.25
C ARG A 28 11.35 -10.65 -3.24
N THR A 29 11.01 -10.13 -4.41
CA THR A 29 11.96 -9.98 -5.51
C THR A 29 12.03 -8.56 -6.02
N LYS A 30 13.23 -8.10 -6.40
CA LYS A 30 13.45 -6.84 -7.10
C LYS A 30 14.57 -7.00 -8.10
N ALA A 31 14.35 -6.48 -9.32
CA ALA A 31 15.33 -6.49 -10.40
C ALA A 31 16.18 -5.22 -10.36
N TYR A 32 17.48 -5.38 -10.64
CA TYR A 32 18.47 -4.31 -10.64
C TYR A 32 19.31 -4.37 -11.91
N THR A 33 19.53 -3.23 -12.52
CA THR A 33 20.39 -3.05 -13.69
C THR A 33 21.68 -2.28 -13.38
N ASP A 34 21.77 -1.72 -12.18
CA ASP A 34 22.91 -0.93 -11.73
C ASP A 34 23.18 -1.12 -10.23
N LEU A 35 24.42 -0.80 -9.82
CA LEU A 35 24.89 -1.00 -8.47
C LEU A 35 24.42 0.11 -7.52
N SER A 36 24.13 1.31 -8.02
CA SER A 36 23.69 2.44 -7.20
C SER A 36 22.30 2.19 -6.60
N SER A 37 21.38 1.63 -7.39
CA SER A 37 20.05 1.24 -6.91
C SER A 37 20.11 0.16 -5.81
N ILE A 38 21.11 -0.73 -5.85
CA ILE A 38 21.33 -1.72 -4.78
C ILE A 38 21.92 -1.04 -3.53
N ALA A 39 22.79 -0.05 -3.70
CA ALA A 39 23.33 0.73 -2.59
C ALA A 39 22.22 1.50 -1.84
N ASP A 40 21.28 2.08 -2.58
CA ASP A 40 20.13 2.79 -2.02
C ASP A 40 19.22 1.87 -1.22
N ASP A 41 18.96 0.67 -1.71
CA ASP A 41 18.04 -0.29 -1.11
C ASP A 41 18.62 -1.10 0.05
N PHE A 42 19.91 -1.45 0.00
CA PHE A 42 20.55 -2.35 0.97
C PHE A 42 21.71 -1.72 1.73
N GLY A 43 22.21 -0.60 1.28
CA GLY A 43 23.42 0.05 1.80
C GLY A 43 24.72 -0.54 1.24
N THR A 44 25.75 0.29 1.14
CA THR A 44 27.05 -0.07 0.54
C THR A 44 27.86 -1.09 1.35
N THR A 45 27.55 -1.27 2.63
CA THR A 45 28.21 -2.24 3.53
C THR A 45 27.50 -3.59 3.59
N SER A 46 26.33 -3.73 2.93
CA SER A 46 25.57 -4.97 2.94
C SER A 46 26.25 -6.09 2.15
N ALA A 47 26.02 -7.35 2.57
CA ALA A 47 26.50 -8.51 1.81
C ALA A 47 25.89 -8.53 0.39
N VAL A 48 24.65 -8.09 0.23
CA VAL A 48 23.99 -7.97 -1.08
C VAL A 48 24.78 -7.04 -2.00
N TYR A 49 25.12 -5.85 -1.53
CA TYR A 49 25.91 -4.89 -2.30
C TYR A 49 27.29 -5.44 -2.65
N GLN A 50 27.98 -6.06 -1.70
CA GLN A 50 29.32 -6.64 -1.93
C GLN A 50 29.29 -7.73 -3.01
N HIS A 51 28.33 -8.66 -2.96
CA HIS A 51 28.18 -9.68 -3.99
C HIS A 51 27.78 -9.10 -5.34
N ALA A 52 26.85 -8.13 -5.34
CA ALA A 52 26.45 -7.44 -6.56
C ALA A 52 27.61 -6.67 -7.19
N SER A 53 28.45 -6.00 -6.39
CA SER A 53 29.61 -5.23 -6.90
C SER A 53 30.60 -6.11 -7.67
N VAL A 54 30.84 -7.34 -7.21
CA VAL A 54 31.67 -8.31 -7.91
C VAL A 54 31.03 -8.70 -9.25
N LEU A 55 29.71 -8.91 -9.27
CA LEU A 55 28.99 -9.25 -10.49
C LEU A 55 28.99 -8.12 -11.52
N PHE A 56 28.69 -6.88 -11.08
CA PHE A 56 28.61 -5.71 -11.95
C PHE A 56 29.98 -5.22 -12.43
N SER A 57 31.07 -5.45 -11.67
CA SER A 57 32.45 -5.11 -12.08
C SER A 57 33.08 -6.18 -12.97
N GLY A 58 32.51 -7.36 -13.01
CA GLY A 58 33.05 -8.49 -13.77
C GLY A 58 32.82 -8.40 -15.29
N THR A 59 33.67 -9.10 -16.06
CA THR A 59 33.52 -9.20 -17.52
C THR A 59 32.23 -9.91 -17.97
N LYS A 60 31.59 -10.66 -17.08
CA LYS A 60 30.32 -11.37 -17.30
C LYS A 60 29.13 -10.66 -16.65
N ASN A 61 29.17 -9.33 -16.58
CA ASN A 61 28.05 -8.56 -16.09
C ASN A 61 26.79 -8.83 -16.95
N PRO A 62 25.70 -9.35 -16.38
CA PRO A 62 24.48 -9.67 -17.13
C PRO A 62 23.88 -8.43 -17.79
N CYS A 63 24.01 -7.25 -17.20
CA CYS A 63 23.46 -6.00 -17.72
C CYS A 63 24.14 -5.55 -19.03
N ASN A 64 25.40 -5.95 -19.30
CA ASN A 64 26.08 -5.67 -20.55
C ASN A 64 25.45 -6.34 -21.77
N SER A 65 24.58 -7.34 -21.55
CA SER A 65 23.90 -8.10 -22.60
C SER A 65 22.36 -7.99 -22.48
N GLY A 66 21.86 -6.92 -21.85
CA GLY A 66 20.43 -6.67 -21.69
C GLY A 66 19.76 -7.53 -20.62
N GLY A 67 20.53 -8.13 -19.72
CA GLY A 67 20.04 -8.85 -18.55
C GLY A 67 19.97 -7.97 -17.30
N TYR A 68 19.69 -8.60 -16.17
CA TYR A 68 19.61 -7.92 -14.88
C TYR A 68 19.91 -8.89 -13.73
N LEU A 69 20.21 -8.31 -12.56
CA LEU A 69 20.31 -9.04 -11.30
C LEU A 69 18.97 -9.01 -10.60
N VAL A 70 18.43 -10.15 -10.21
CA VAL A 70 17.29 -10.24 -9.31
C VAL A 70 17.80 -10.53 -7.91
N VAL A 71 17.49 -9.64 -6.97
CA VAL A 71 17.69 -9.94 -5.55
C VAL A 71 16.39 -10.51 -5.00
N ALA A 72 16.46 -11.67 -4.37
CA ALA A 72 15.31 -12.39 -3.84
C ALA A 72 15.47 -12.61 -2.33
N TYR A 73 14.42 -12.27 -1.57
CA TYR A 73 14.39 -12.46 -0.12
C TYR A 73 14.15 -13.92 0.23
N TRP A 74 14.99 -14.44 1.11
CA TRP A 74 14.85 -15.74 1.74
C TRP A 74 14.54 -15.56 3.22
N ARG A 75 13.37 -16.03 3.65
CA ARG A 75 12.98 -16.01 5.06
C ARG A 75 13.74 -17.07 5.86
N ALA A 76 14.90 -16.69 6.36
CA ALA A 76 15.77 -17.57 7.14
C ALA A 76 15.27 -17.84 8.56
N VAL A 77 14.40 -16.97 9.08
CA VAL A 77 13.83 -17.04 10.43
C VAL A 77 12.32 -16.87 10.40
N THR A 78 11.65 -17.36 11.42
CA THR A 78 10.22 -17.14 11.59
C THR A 78 9.96 -15.67 11.91
N GLU A 79 9.03 -15.04 11.17
CA GLU A 79 8.63 -13.65 11.32
C GLU A 79 7.21 -13.57 11.85
N THR A 80 6.97 -12.62 12.76
CA THR A 80 5.61 -12.27 13.21
C THR A 80 5.13 -11.07 12.39
N VAL A 81 3.98 -11.22 11.74
CA VAL A 81 3.28 -10.13 11.07
C VAL A 81 2.21 -9.61 12.03
N SER A 82 2.30 -8.33 12.38
CA SER A 82 1.29 -7.69 13.22
C SER A 82 -0.04 -7.56 12.49
N ALA A 83 -1.13 -7.65 13.23
CA ALA A 83 -2.45 -7.32 12.70
C ALA A 83 -2.48 -5.87 12.18
N LYS A 84 -3.26 -5.63 11.14
CA LYS A 84 -3.45 -4.29 10.55
C LYS A 84 -4.91 -3.90 10.64
N ALA A 85 -5.13 -2.58 10.78
CA ALA A 85 -6.45 -1.99 10.74
C ALA A 85 -7.02 -1.98 9.32
N GLY A 86 -8.33 -2.11 9.21
CA GLY A 86 -9.08 -1.81 8.01
C GLY A 86 -9.18 -0.29 7.81
N TYR A 87 -9.29 0.16 6.57
CA TYR A 87 -9.40 1.58 6.29
C TYR A 87 -10.11 1.86 4.97
N LEU A 88 -10.77 3.01 4.92
CA LEU A 88 -11.33 3.60 3.71
C LEU A 88 -10.34 4.64 3.17
N LYS A 89 -9.93 4.49 1.91
CA LYS A 89 -9.05 5.44 1.23
C LYS A 89 -9.81 6.19 0.15
N GLY A 90 -9.86 7.51 0.29
CA GLY A 90 -10.45 8.42 -0.69
C GLY A 90 -9.57 8.67 -1.93
N ILE A 91 -10.12 9.40 -2.88
CA ILE A 91 -9.38 9.91 -4.04
C ILE A 91 -8.54 11.12 -3.65
N GLN A 92 -7.62 11.50 -4.53
CA GLN A 92 -6.87 12.74 -4.38
C GLN A 92 -7.80 13.95 -4.59
N LEU A 93 -7.80 14.87 -3.65
CA LEU A 93 -8.68 16.04 -3.61
C LEU A 93 -7.89 17.29 -4.01
N SER A 94 -8.59 18.25 -4.60
CA SER A 94 -8.10 19.62 -4.70
C SER A 94 -8.67 20.41 -3.52
N GLU A 95 -7.84 20.72 -2.53
CA GLU A 95 -8.25 21.33 -1.27
C GLU A 95 -9.12 22.57 -1.48
N SER A 96 -8.68 23.54 -2.30
CA SER A 96 -9.44 24.75 -2.56
C SER A 96 -10.81 24.49 -3.19
N VAL A 97 -10.94 23.47 -4.04
CA VAL A 97 -12.22 23.11 -4.66
C VAL A 97 -13.15 22.49 -3.64
N ILE A 98 -12.63 21.60 -2.79
CA ILE A 98 -13.43 20.92 -1.77
C ILE A 98 -13.89 21.89 -0.69
N VAL A 99 -12.99 22.72 -0.14
CA VAL A 99 -13.32 23.73 0.87
C VAL A 99 -14.39 24.70 0.34
N ASN A 100 -14.19 25.28 -0.84
CA ASN A 100 -15.18 26.19 -1.44
C ASN A 100 -16.54 25.53 -1.68
N THR A 101 -16.56 24.24 -2.05
CA THR A 101 -17.81 23.51 -2.26
C THR A 101 -18.52 23.26 -0.94
N LEU A 102 -17.78 22.81 0.09
CA LEU A 102 -18.33 22.48 1.40
C LEU A 102 -18.79 23.71 2.18
N GLN A 103 -18.18 24.88 2.01
CA GLN A 103 -18.63 26.12 2.68
C GLN A 103 -20.08 26.50 2.40
N SER A 104 -20.72 25.93 1.38
CA SER A 104 -22.17 26.07 1.15
C SER A 104 -23.03 25.08 1.93
N VAL A 105 -22.43 24.11 2.63
CA VAL A 105 -23.11 23.03 3.34
C VAL A 105 -23.18 23.34 4.84
N SER A 106 -24.39 23.51 5.35
CA SER A 106 -24.67 23.77 6.78
C SER A 106 -25.25 22.56 7.53
N ASP A 107 -25.58 21.50 6.80
CA ASP A 107 -26.16 20.26 7.34
C ASP A 107 -25.60 19.05 6.53
N GLY A 108 -24.32 18.84 6.66
CA GLY A 108 -23.63 17.69 6.04
C GLY A 108 -24.00 16.39 6.74
N SER A 109 -24.13 15.32 5.97
CA SER A 109 -24.49 14.01 6.53
C SER A 109 -23.89 12.85 5.73
N PHE A 110 -23.70 11.72 6.41
CA PHE A 110 -23.35 10.44 5.81
C PHE A 110 -23.62 9.28 6.78
N LYS A 111 -23.61 8.08 6.25
CA LYS A 111 -23.53 6.83 7.02
C LYS A 111 -22.23 6.11 6.71
N VAL A 112 -21.67 5.47 7.71
CA VAL A 112 -20.46 4.62 7.60
C VAL A 112 -20.61 3.41 8.50
N THR A 113 -20.13 2.25 8.06
CA THR A 113 -20.00 1.07 8.91
C THR A 113 -18.54 0.95 9.34
N ILE A 114 -18.32 0.89 10.64
CA ILE A 114 -16.99 0.72 11.25
C ILE A 114 -17.07 -0.55 12.10
N ASP A 115 -16.23 -1.53 11.79
CA ASP A 115 -16.14 -2.82 12.51
C ASP A 115 -17.53 -3.49 12.67
N GLY A 116 -18.34 -3.46 11.60
CA GLY A 116 -19.69 -4.01 11.57
C GLY A 116 -20.78 -3.15 12.20
N ALA A 117 -20.46 -2.02 12.81
CA ALA A 117 -21.43 -1.08 13.40
C ALA A 117 -21.73 0.11 12.46
N GLU A 118 -22.99 0.23 12.00
CA GLU A 118 -23.41 1.40 11.21
C GLU A 118 -23.53 2.63 12.10
N GLN A 119 -22.91 3.73 11.71
CA GLN A 119 -23.02 5.04 12.33
C GLN A 119 -23.66 6.01 11.33
N THR A 120 -24.49 6.89 11.84
CA THR A 120 -25.14 7.95 11.07
C THR A 120 -24.65 9.29 11.60
N VAL A 121 -23.95 10.04 10.77
CA VAL A 121 -23.45 11.38 11.04
C VAL A 121 -24.38 12.40 10.37
N THR A 122 -24.77 13.44 11.11
CA THR A 122 -25.68 14.50 10.65
C THR A 122 -25.30 15.83 11.28
N GLY A 123 -25.72 16.93 10.66
CA GLY A 123 -25.53 18.26 11.23
C GLY A 123 -24.13 18.84 11.10
N LEU A 124 -23.29 18.27 10.22
CA LEU A 124 -21.96 18.82 9.96
C LEU A 124 -22.07 20.18 9.29
N ASP A 125 -21.58 21.22 9.97
CA ASP A 125 -21.57 22.59 9.47
C ASP A 125 -20.19 22.99 8.96
N PHE A 126 -20.05 23.08 7.63
CA PHE A 126 -18.79 23.38 6.96
C PHE A 126 -18.65 24.88 6.59
N ARG A 127 -19.54 25.76 7.01
CA ARG A 127 -19.53 27.19 6.59
C ARG A 127 -18.31 27.95 7.06
N THR A 128 -17.62 27.48 8.07
CA THR A 128 -16.49 28.18 8.71
C THR A 128 -15.15 27.45 8.52
N ILE A 129 -15.09 26.42 7.66
CA ILE A 129 -13.84 25.73 7.36
C ILE A 129 -12.96 26.59 6.44
N ASP A 130 -11.65 26.53 6.63
CA ASP A 130 -10.66 27.21 5.80
C ASP A 130 -9.73 26.23 5.07
N GLU A 131 -9.59 25.01 5.60
CA GLU A 131 -8.70 23.99 5.04
C GLU A 131 -9.30 22.57 5.18
N LEU A 132 -8.68 21.59 4.51
CA LEU A 132 -9.16 20.20 4.51
C LEU A 132 -9.01 19.55 5.89
N SER A 133 -8.08 20.00 6.73
CA SER A 133 -7.95 19.55 8.12
C SER A 133 -9.17 19.86 8.95
N ASP A 134 -9.82 21.01 8.76
CA ASP A 134 -11.06 21.36 9.47
C ASP A 134 -12.18 20.36 9.15
N VAL A 135 -12.23 19.91 7.89
CA VAL A 135 -13.20 18.87 7.47
C VAL A 135 -12.94 17.56 8.20
N VAL A 136 -11.67 17.16 8.32
CA VAL A 136 -11.27 15.93 9.02
C VAL A 136 -11.56 16.02 10.51
N ASP A 137 -11.33 17.17 11.13
CA ASP A 137 -11.63 17.41 12.54
C ASP A 137 -13.14 17.29 12.82
N LEU A 138 -13.99 17.92 11.99
CA LEU A 138 -15.45 17.77 12.08
C LEU A 138 -15.91 16.31 11.92
N ILE A 139 -15.28 15.54 11.05
CA ILE A 139 -15.59 14.11 10.90
C ILE A 139 -15.17 13.34 12.15
N ASN A 140 -13.98 13.62 12.70
CA ASN A 140 -13.46 12.94 13.88
C ASN A 140 -14.27 13.21 15.14
N ASP A 141 -14.89 14.39 15.24
CA ASP A 141 -15.75 14.74 16.37
C ASP A 141 -17.04 13.89 16.39
N GLU A 142 -17.47 13.35 15.24
CA GLU A 142 -18.76 12.67 15.09
C GLU A 142 -18.65 11.15 14.93
N ILE A 143 -17.52 10.63 14.42
CA ILE A 143 -17.32 9.18 14.28
C ILE A 143 -16.68 8.58 15.52
N THR A 144 -16.98 7.32 15.80
CA THR A 144 -16.37 6.57 16.90
C THR A 144 -15.79 5.25 16.39
N GLY A 145 -14.67 4.80 16.98
CA GLY A 145 -14.00 3.56 16.60
C GLY A 145 -13.20 3.63 15.31
N ALA A 146 -13.04 4.82 14.75
CA ALA A 146 -12.16 5.09 13.62
C ALA A 146 -11.64 6.53 13.67
N THR A 147 -10.52 6.76 13.02
CA THR A 147 -9.89 8.07 12.93
C THR A 147 -9.74 8.47 11.46
N ALA A 148 -10.24 9.65 11.09
CA ALA A 148 -10.00 10.27 9.80
C ALA A 148 -8.67 11.04 9.82
N SER A 149 -7.95 11.00 8.71
CA SER A 149 -6.67 11.68 8.53
C SER A 149 -6.47 12.10 7.06
N ILE A 150 -5.49 12.96 6.81
CA ILE A 150 -5.11 13.38 5.45
C ILE A 150 -3.74 12.80 5.12
N ASN A 151 -3.65 12.15 3.97
CA ASN A 151 -2.39 11.67 3.42
C ASN A 151 -2.38 11.91 1.91
N ASP A 152 -1.39 12.66 1.41
CA ASP A 152 -1.25 13.00 -0.01
C ASP A 152 -2.55 13.57 -0.60
N GLN A 153 -3.15 14.56 0.08
CA GLN A 153 -4.42 15.20 -0.28
C GLN A 153 -5.60 14.21 -0.41
N ARG A 154 -5.55 13.09 0.28
CA ARG A 154 -6.61 12.09 0.38
C ARG A 154 -7.10 12.01 1.81
N ILE A 155 -8.39 11.93 2.00
CA ILE A 155 -8.94 11.56 3.29
C ILE A 155 -8.89 10.05 3.43
N ILE A 156 -8.37 9.59 4.55
CA ILE A 156 -8.29 8.17 4.92
C ILE A 156 -9.00 8.04 6.27
N ILE A 157 -9.98 7.15 6.36
CA ILE A 157 -10.64 6.81 7.63
C ILE A 157 -10.15 5.42 8.01
N THR A 158 -9.45 5.31 9.13
CA THR A 158 -8.84 4.07 9.60
C THR A 158 -9.55 3.61 10.87
N SER A 159 -9.96 2.34 10.94
CA SER A 159 -10.52 1.76 12.17
C SER A 159 -9.48 1.79 13.29
N ASP A 160 -9.92 2.01 14.51
CA ASP A 160 -9.08 1.99 15.71
C ASP A 160 -8.75 0.55 16.16
N THR A 161 -9.42 -0.45 15.58
CA THR A 161 -9.12 -1.87 15.81
C THR A 161 -8.22 -2.45 14.72
N THR A 162 -7.73 -3.66 14.95
CA THR A 162 -6.90 -4.39 13.98
C THR A 162 -7.39 -5.83 13.84
N GLY A 163 -7.07 -6.47 12.73
CA GLY A 163 -7.43 -7.86 12.48
C GLY A 163 -8.52 -8.00 11.42
N ILE A 164 -8.97 -9.22 11.17
CA ILE A 164 -9.91 -9.53 10.06
C ILE A 164 -11.32 -8.95 10.24
N ALA A 165 -11.69 -8.54 11.45
CA ALA A 165 -12.96 -7.90 11.72
C ALA A 165 -12.89 -6.37 11.65
N SER A 166 -11.68 -5.82 11.47
CA SER A 166 -11.48 -4.39 11.32
C SER A 166 -11.82 -3.95 9.91
N GLU A 167 -12.80 -3.06 9.77
CA GLU A 167 -13.27 -2.58 8.49
C GLU A 167 -13.81 -1.15 8.57
N VAL A 168 -13.74 -0.41 7.48
CA VAL A 168 -14.42 0.87 7.29
C VAL A 168 -15.08 0.87 5.92
N SER A 169 -16.41 0.97 5.89
CA SER A 169 -17.16 0.95 4.63
C SER A 169 -17.02 2.25 3.84
N LEU A 170 -17.36 2.21 2.55
CA LEU A 170 -17.64 3.42 1.77
C LEU A 170 -18.79 4.21 2.42
N LEU A 171 -18.71 5.56 2.33
CA LEU A 171 -19.80 6.40 2.82
C LEU A 171 -21.03 6.25 1.96
N THR A 172 -22.19 6.22 2.61
CA THR A 172 -23.50 6.13 1.97
C THR A 172 -24.38 7.31 2.40
N ALA A 173 -25.38 7.61 1.58
CA ALA A 173 -26.29 8.72 1.85
C ALA A 173 -27.20 8.40 3.06
N ASN A 174 -27.45 9.43 3.88
CA ASN A 174 -28.50 9.41 4.88
C ASN A 174 -29.83 9.91 4.29
N THR A 175 -30.91 9.71 5.02
CA THR A 175 -32.27 10.17 4.62
C THR A 175 -32.47 11.69 4.81
N SER A 176 -31.61 12.34 5.60
CA SER A 176 -31.64 13.77 5.87
C SER A 176 -30.27 14.40 5.76
N GLY A 177 -30.21 15.71 5.52
CA GLY A 177 -28.96 16.44 5.34
C GLY A 177 -28.34 16.30 3.95
N THR A 178 -27.28 17.04 3.70
CA THR A 178 -26.53 17.01 2.44
C THR A 178 -25.51 15.88 2.47
N PHE A 179 -25.61 14.91 1.56
CA PHE A 179 -24.63 13.82 1.47
C PHE A 179 -23.28 14.33 0.99
N ILE A 180 -22.30 14.31 1.88
CA ILE A 180 -20.95 14.82 1.60
C ILE A 180 -19.99 13.76 1.04
N GLY A 181 -20.33 12.49 1.08
CA GLY A 181 -19.44 11.39 0.66
C GLY A 181 -18.96 11.48 -0.79
N VAL A 182 -19.78 12.04 -1.70
CA VAL A 182 -19.38 12.29 -3.09
C VAL A 182 -18.37 13.44 -3.17
N ILE A 183 -18.61 14.53 -2.44
CA ILE A 183 -17.75 15.73 -2.42
C ILE A 183 -16.37 15.36 -1.88
N LEU A 184 -16.32 14.55 -0.82
CA LEU A 184 -15.08 14.08 -0.18
C LEU A 184 -14.39 12.93 -0.94
N GLY A 185 -15.02 12.45 -2.03
CA GLY A 185 -14.46 11.32 -2.78
C GLY A 185 -14.35 10.03 -1.96
N LEU A 186 -15.29 9.77 -1.03
CA LEU A 186 -15.30 8.63 -0.11
C LEU A 186 -16.48 7.67 -0.35
N SER A 187 -17.28 7.88 -1.39
CA SER A 187 -18.46 7.08 -1.70
C SER A 187 -18.29 6.19 -2.92
N ILE A 188 -19.29 5.32 -3.15
CA ILE A 188 -19.32 4.47 -4.34
C ILE A 188 -19.30 5.31 -5.62
N GLY A 189 -18.55 4.87 -6.61
CA GLY A 189 -18.43 5.56 -7.91
C GLY A 189 -17.47 6.73 -7.95
N THR A 190 -16.89 7.16 -6.82
CA THR A 190 -15.87 8.23 -6.79
C THR A 190 -14.45 7.71 -7.06
N GLY A 191 -14.21 6.43 -6.87
CA GLY A 191 -12.87 5.81 -6.93
C GLY A 191 -12.26 5.55 -5.55
N ALA A 192 -13.02 5.80 -4.47
CA ALA A 192 -12.62 5.39 -3.12
C ALA A 192 -12.57 3.86 -3.01
N VAL A 193 -11.68 3.36 -2.17
CA VAL A 193 -11.48 1.93 -1.93
C VAL A 193 -11.44 1.65 -0.43
N ALA A 194 -12.24 0.69 0.01
CA ALA A 194 -12.18 0.14 1.35
C ALA A 194 -11.23 -1.06 1.37
N PHE A 195 -10.43 -1.16 2.43
CA PHE A 195 -9.48 -2.24 2.67
C PHE A 195 -9.80 -2.85 4.03
N ASP A 196 -10.02 -4.16 4.05
CA ASP A 196 -10.24 -4.90 5.28
C ASP A 196 -8.95 -5.01 6.09
N GLY A 197 -9.08 -5.12 7.40
CA GLY A 197 -7.97 -5.37 8.28
C GLY A 197 -7.36 -6.76 8.09
N LEU A 198 -6.13 -6.93 8.53
CA LEU A 198 -5.40 -8.18 8.43
C LEU A 198 -5.13 -8.76 9.82
N ALA A 199 -5.33 -10.07 9.98
CA ALA A 199 -4.95 -10.76 11.20
C ALA A 199 -3.43 -10.70 11.43
N SER A 200 -3.02 -10.75 12.70
CA SER A 200 -1.65 -11.14 13.02
C SER A 200 -1.39 -12.57 12.58
N GLY A 201 -0.17 -12.83 12.19
CA GLY A 201 0.23 -14.14 11.71
C GLY A 201 1.68 -14.44 11.99
N THR A 202 2.06 -15.68 11.80
CA THR A 202 3.44 -16.12 11.89
C THR A 202 3.83 -16.70 10.54
N LEU A 203 4.84 -16.11 9.92
CA LEU A 203 5.46 -16.62 8.71
C LEU A 203 6.64 -17.49 9.12
N THR A 204 6.50 -18.80 9.00
CA THR A 204 7.56 -19.75 9.38
C THR A 204 8.81 -19.58 8.53
N ALA A 205 9.97 -19.85 9.12
CA ALA A 205 11.21 -19.94 8.38
C ALA A 205 11.10 -20.96 7.23
N GLU A 206 11.71 -20.63 6.12
CA GLU A 206 11.65 -21.44 4.89
C GLU A 206 12.97 -22.18 4.66
N SER A 207 12.90 -23.37 4.05
CA SER A 207 14.09 -23.95 3.47
C SER A 207 14.55 -23.14 2.25
N LYS A 208 15.83 -23.25 1.88
CA LYS A 208 16.35 -22.56 0.68
C LYS A 208 15.60 -22.98 -0.59
N VAL A 209 15.17 -24.23 -0.66
CA VAL A 209 14.43 -24.77 -1.81
C VAL A 209 13.04 -24.17 -1.92
N ASP A 210 12.33 -24.05 -0.79
CA ASP A 210 10.99 -23.45 -0.76
C ASP A 210 11.06 -21.97 -1.14
N SER A 211 12.07 -21.23 -0.63
CA SER A 211 12.27 -19.82 -0.95
C SER A 211 12.57 -19.60 -2.44
N VAL A 212 13.36 -20.45 -3.08
CA VAL A 212 13.58 -20.40 -4.53
C VAL A 212 12.29 -20.65 -5.28
N THR A 213 11.51 -21.65 -4.86
CA THR A 213 10.24 -22.00 -5.49
C THR A 213 9.24 -20.85 -5.39
N GLU A 214 9.13 -20.20 -4.24
CA GLU A 214 8.24 -19.04 -4.07
C GLU A 214 8.71 -17.82 -4.86
N ALA A 215 10.00 -17.53 -4.86
CA ALA A 215 10.56 -16.41 -5.64
C ALA A 215 10.33 -16.59 -7.15
N LEU A 216 10.42 -17.80 -7.68
CA LEU A 216 10.20 -18.08 -9.10
C LEU A 216 8.73 -17.88 -9.55
N LYS A 217 7.79 -17.77 -8.62
CA LYS A 217 6.38 -17.46 -8.92
C LYS A 217 6.15 -15.95 -9.14
N GLU A 218 7.07 -15.11 -8.69
CA GLU A 218 6.96 -13.65 -8.81
C GLU A 218 7.56 -13.13 -10.12
N GLU A 219 7.07 -11.97 -10.57
CA GLU A 219 7.84 -11.17 -11.52
C GLU A 219 9.18 -10.78 -10.84
N PRO A 220 10.30 -10.78 -11.53
CA PRO A 220 10.48 -10.81 -12.99
C PRO A 220 10.81 -12.19 -13.57
N PHE A 221 10.55 -13.28 -12.88
CA PHE A 221 10.87 -14.64 -13.36
C PHE A 221 9.78 -15.24 -14.26
N LYS A 222 8.61 -14.64 -14.34
CA LYS A 222 7.53 -15.00 -15.27
C LYS A 222 7.74 -14.31 -16.62
#